data_cbd0af8f42f135366b376c21189bc3ea
#
_entry.id   cbd0af8f42f135366b376c21189bc3ea
#
_cell.length_a   1.000
_cell.length_b   1.000
_cell.length_c   1.000
_cell.angle_alpha   90.00
_cell.angle_beta   90.00
_cell.angle_gamma   90.00
#
_symmetry.space_group_name_H-M   'P 1'
#
loop_
_entity.id
_entity.type
_entity.pdbx_description
1 polymer ?
#
loop_
_entity_poly.entity_id
_entity_poly.type
_entity_poly.pdbx_seq_one_letter_code
_entity_poly.pdbx_strand_id
1 'polypeptide(L)'
;MAELPYFDLLIDERQDGGETGQLWENQVHWGYWEDPRTAKGTRADYIAAMEQMDHVLFAAGKVADGQKLLDAGCGFGGTIQQINGTYSNMDLTGLNIDARQLAAAEAQTKPANGNKIGWVEADACQLPFEDNSFDRVLAVECIFHFPSREKFLAEAARVLKPGGYLAVSDFVPTLMFFGKTPIWMAIRPRIAKSYGTLGNVPLRGYKSMGKRAGLELAAKRNIRKNTLPTYPFLLKFFREQGSADAQKTMIVGTRWMKWLSKLGLIQYRVYTYHKPA
;
A
#
# COMPACT_ATOMS: atom_id res chain seq x y z
N MET A 1 -8.82 6.85 -16.44
CA MET A 1 -7.90 6.30 -15.42
C MET A 1 -6.65 7.15 -15.40
N ALA A 2 -6.09 7.50 -14.25
CA ALA A 2 -4.76 8.11 -14.23
C ALA A 2 -3.77 7.03 -14.67
N GLU A 3 -3.07 7.25 -15.76
CA GLU A 3 -1.92 6.43 -16.14
C GLU A 3 -0.90 6.51 -15.00
N LEU A 4 -0.54 5.37 -14.44
CA LEU A 4 0.50 5.25 -13.42
C LEU A 4 1.75 4.65 -14.10
N PRO A 5 2.66 5.48 -14.65
CA PRO A 5 3.75 5.03 -15.53
C PRO A 5 4.65 3.98 -14.88
N TYR A 6 4.73 3.95 -13.56
CA TYR A 6 5.52 2.95 -12.86
C TYR A 6 4.86 1.56 -12.85
N PHE A 7 3.53 1.46 -13.03
CA PHE A 7 2.86 0.15 -13.16
C PHE A 7 3.25 -0.53 -14.46
N ASP A 8 3.27 0.21 -15.57
CA ASP A 8 3.71 -0.35 -16.85
C ASP A 8 5.16 -0.80 -16.76
N LEU A 9 6.03 0.01 -16.14
CA LEU A 9 7.42 -0.39 -15.88
C LEU A 9 7.51 -1.70 -15.08
N LEU A 10 6.72 -1.86 -14.01
CA LEU A 10 6.72 -3.07 -13.19
C LEU A 10 6.20 -4.30 -13.96
N ILE A 11 5.20 -4.11 -14.84
CA ILE A 11 4.64 -5.20 -15.66
C ILE A 11 5.65 -5.63 -16.72
N ASP A 12 6.25 -4.68 -17.44
CA ASP A 12 7.24 -4.94 -18.49
C ASP A 12 8.48 -5.65 -17.94
N GLU A 13 9.03 -5.15 -16.83
CA GLU A 13 10.21 -5.73 -16.18
C GLU A 13 9.93 -7.16 -15.63
N ARG A 14 8.68 -7.46 -15.23
CA ARG A 14 8.29 -8.82 -14.82
C ARG A 14 8.21 -9.77 -16.00
N GLN A 15 7.73 -9.33 -17.16
CA GLN A 15 7.63 -10.13 -18.36
C GLN A 15 9.01 -10.46 -18.92
N ASP A 16 9.95 -9.54 -18.82
CA ASP A 16 11.32 -9.73 -19.27
C ASP A 16 12.17 -10.60 -18.34
N GLY A 17 11.65 -10.99 -17.16
CA GLY A 17 12.35 -11.85 -16.21
C GLY A 17 13.57 -11.21 -15.56
N GLY A 18 13.70 -9.89 -15.64
CA GLY A 18 14.80 -9.12 -15.09
C GLY A 18 14.85 -9.10 -13.54
N GLU A 19 15.97 -8.65 -12.98
CA GLU A 19 16.15 -8.54 -11.52
C GLU A 19 15.11 -7.63 -10.85
N THR A 20 14.60 -6.63 -11.58
CA THR A 20 13.54 -5.73 -11.14
C THR A 20 12.23 -6.51 -10.92
N GLY A 21 11.83 -7.30 -11.92
CA GLY A 21 10.64 -8.15 -11.83
C GLY A 21 10.70 -9.12 -10.66
N GLN A 22 11.87 -9.76 -10.47
CA GLN A 22 12.09 -10.68 -9.36
C GLN A 22 12.04 -10.02 -7.98
N LEU A 23 12.48 -8.75 -7.85
CA LEU A 23 12.40 -8.01 -6.57
C LEU A 23 10.95 -7.71 -6.18
N TRP A 24 10.15 -7.31 -7.18
CA TRP A 24 8.75 -6.92 -7.02
C TRP A 24 7.78 -8.05 -7.37
N GLU A 25 8.26 -9.29 -7.33
CA GLU A 25 7.48 -10.44 -7.79
C GLU A 25 6.10 -10.52 -7.14
N ASN A 26 6.02 -10.23 -5.87
CA ASN A 26 4.77 -10.33 -5.12
C ASN A 26 4.34 -9.03 -4.45
N GLN A 27 5.29 -8.22 -3.97
CA GLN A 27 5.03 -7.05 -3.16
C GLN A 27 5.67 -5.79 -3.77
N VAL A 28 4.93 -4.68 -3.75
CA VAL A 28 5.38 -3.39 -4.29
C VAL A 28 5.12 -2.29 -3.26
N HIS A 29 5.68 -2.44 -2.07
CA HIS A 29 5.54 -1.45 -1.00
C HIS A 29 6.85 -1.24 -0.24
N TRP A 30 6.88 -0.21 0.64
CA TRP A 30 8.04 0.10 1.47
C TRP A 30 8.29 -1.02 2.49
N GLY A 31 9.58 -1.26 2.78
CA GLY A 31 9.97 -2.15 3.86
C GLY A 31 9.77 -1.51 5.24
N TYR A 32 9.51 -2.34 6.24
CA TYR A 32 9.45 -1.96 7.65
C TYR A 32 10.56 -2.69 8.43
N TRP A 33 11.44 -1.92 9.05
CA TRP A 33 12.45 -2.42 10.01
C TRP A 33 12.03 -2.02 11.41
N GLU A 34 11.95 -2.98 12.33
CA GLU A 34 11.64 -2.68 13.73
C GLU A 34 12.71 -1.77 14.33
N ASP A 35 13.98 -2.10 14.12
CA ASP A 35 15.12 -1.20 14.32
C ASP A 35 15.74 -0.81 12.97
N PRO A 36 15.56 0.42 12.49
CA PRO A 36 16.12 0.87 11.21
C PRO A 36 17.66 0.82 11.13
N ARG A 37 18.35 0.74 12.28
CA ARG A 37 19.81 0.66 12.35
C ARG A 37 20.34 -0.71 11.95
N THR A 38 19.49 -1.74 11.97
CA THR A 38 19.86 -3.10 11.58
C THR A 38 19.75 -3.38 10.09
N ALA A 39 19.24 -2.41 9.32
CA ALA A 39 19.08 -2.55 7.88
C ALA A 39 20.42 -2.80 7.17
N LYS A 40 20.51 -3.93 6.47
CA LYS A 40 21.72 -4.38 5.76
C LYS A 40 21.82 -3.81 4.35
N GLY A 41 20.71 -3.31 3.80
CA GLY A 41 20.65 -2.77 2.44
C GLY A 41 20.85 -3.81 1.34
N THR A 42 20.68 -5.09 1.65
CA THR A 42 20.67 -6.19 0.69
C THR A 42 19.24 -6.46 0.20
N ARG A 43 19.13 -7.16 -0.95
CA ARG A 43 17.84 -7.58 -1.50
C ARG A 43 17.04 -8.44 -0.51
N ALA A 44 17.69 -9.45 0.08
CA ALA A 44 17.03 -10.33 1.05
C ALA A 44 16.53 -9.57 2.30
N ASP A 45 17.32 -8.61 2.80
CA ASP A 45 16.93 -7.73 3.91
C ASP A 45 15.71 -6.86 3.54
N TYR A 46 15.66 -6.37 2.30
CA TYR A 46 14.53 -5.56 1.83
C TYR A 46 13.24 -6.39 1.66
N ILE A 47 13.35 -7.61 1.11
CA ILE A 47 12.22 -8.55 0.98
C ILE A 47 11.66 -8.87 2.38
N ALA A 48 12.51 -9.26 3.32
CA ALA A 48 12.08 -9.52 4.70
C ALA A 48 11.42 -8.28 5.36
N ALA A 49 11.88 -7.08 5.02
CA ALA A 49 11.28 -5.85 5.52
C ALA A 49 9.91 -5.55 4.87
N MET A 50 9.68 -5.93 3.62
CA MET A 50 8.35 -5.86 3.00
C MET A 50 7.38 -6.85 3.68
N GLU A 51 7.79 -8.09 3.90
CA GLU A 51 7.01 -9.07 4.65
C GLU A 51 6.68 -8.58 6.06
N GLN A 52 7.63 -7.94 6.73
CA GLN A 52 7.40 -7.35 8.05
C GLN A 52 6.40 -6.19 8.01
N MET A 53 6.36 -5.42 6.94
CA MET A 53 5.32 -4.40 6.73
C MET A 53 3.92 -5.02 6.68
N ASP A 54 3.75 -6.13 5.96
CA ASP A 54 2.48 -6.84 5.93
C ASP A 54 2.05 -7.28 7.34
N HIS A 55 2.95 -7.84 8.14
CA HIS A 55 2.64 -8.20 9.53
C HIS A 55 2.21 -7.00 10.39
N VAL A 56 2.78 -5.82 10.14
CA VAL A 56 2.32 -4.58 10.80
C VAL A 56 0.86 -4.27 10.41
N LEU A 57 0.47 -4.46 9.15
CA LEU A 57 -0.89 -4.24 8.68
C LEU A 57 -1.85 -5.34 9.17
N PHE A 58 -1.42 -6.61 9.21
CA PHE A 58 -2.24 -7.71 9.76
C PHE A 58 -2.56 -7.47 11.23
N ALA A 59 -1.58 -7.08 12.03
CA ALA A 59 -1.78 -6.74 13.42
C ALA A 59 -2.72 -5.52 13.58
N ALA A 60 -2.55 -4.49 12.75
CA ALA A 60 -3.42 -3.32 12.73
C ALA A 60 -4.86 -3.67 12.33
N GLY A 61 -5.03 -4.55 11.36
CA GLY A 61 -6.33 -5.05 10.88
C GLY A 61 -6.96 -6.11 11.78
N LYS A 62 -6.29 -6.57 12.85
CA LYS A 62 -6.76 -7.68 13.68
C LYS A 62 -7.04 -8.95 12.86
N VAL A 63 -6.14 -9.27 11.92
CA VAL A 63 -6.28 -10.46 11.07
C VAL A 63 -6.09 -11.73 11.92
N ALA A 64 -6.95 -12.71 11.74
CA ALA A 64 -6.95 -14.00 12.42
C ALA A 64 -7.57 -15.09 11.54
N ASP A 65 -7.34 -16.33 11.87
CA ASP A 65 -7.89 -17.49 11.17
C ASP A 65 -9.42 -17.43 11.00
N GLY A 66 -9.93 -18.02 9.92
CA GLY A 66 -11.36 -18.17 9.67
C GLY A 66 -12.08 -16.91 9.21
N GLN A 67 -11.38 -15.80 8.98
CA GLN A 67 -12.00 -14.53 8.61
C GLN A 67 -12.21 -14.39 7.10
N LYS A 68 -13.22 -13.61 6.73
CA LYS A 68 -13.40 -13.10 5.38
C LYS A 68 -12.74 -11.74 5.25
N LEU A 69 -11.74 -11.65 4.35
CA LEU A 69 -10.86 -10.49 4.23
C LEU A 69 -10.82 -9.97 2.79
N LEU A 70 -10.94 -8.64 2.66
CA LEU A 70 -10.73 -7.91 1.42
C LEU A 70 -9.38 -7.16 1.49
N ASP A 71 -8.52 -7.38 0.49
CA ASP A 71 -7.36 -6.53 0.21
C ASP A 71 -7.70 -5.60 -0.96
N ALA A 72 -7.99 -4.34 -0.65
CA ALA A 72 -8.41 -3.33 -1.61
C ALA A 72 -7.20 -2.63 -2.23
N GLY A 73 -6.96 -2.83 -3.51
CA GLY A 73 -5.77 -2.39 -4.22
C GLY A 73 -4.61 -3.38 -4.03
N CYS A 74 -4.90 -4.67 -4.16
CA CYS A 74 -3.99 -5.78 -3.87
C CYS A 74 -2.76 -5.87 -4.79
N GLY A 75 -2.70 -5.07 -5.87
CA GLY A 75 -1.59 -5.11 -6.81
C GLY A 75 -1.37 -6.52 -7.39
N PHE A 76 -0.15 -7.02 -7.27
CA PHE A 76 0.25 -8.38 -7.69
C PHE A 76 -0.08 -9.48 -6.66
N GLY A 77 -0.87 -9.17 -5.63
CA GLY A 77 -1.37 -10.16 -4.67
C GLY A 77 -0.44 -10.54 -3.54
N GLY A 78 0.66 -9.82 -3.30
CA GLY A 78 1.65 -10.20 -2.29
C GLY A 78 1.10 -10.25 -0.86
N THR A 79 0.28 -9.29 -0.48
CA THR A 79 -0.42 -9.28 0.82
C THR A 79 -1.35 -10.50 0.97
N ILE A 80 -2.11 -10.84 -0.09
CA ILE A 80 -2.96 -12.05 -0.10
C ILE A 80 -2.11 -13.31 0.02
N GLN A 81 -0.99 -13.39 -0.71
CA GLN A 81 -0.07 -14.53 -0.65
C GLN A 81 0.49 -14.73 0.76
N GLN A 82 0.89 -13.65 1.42
CA GLN A 82 1.41 -13.68 2.78
C GLN A 82 0.35 -14.14 3.80
N ILE A 83 -0.88 -13.62 3.70
CA ILE A 83 -2.01 -14.08 4.54
C ILE A 83 -2.28 -15.56 4.28
N ASN A 84 -2.31 -15.99 3.02
CA ASN A 84 -2.55 -17.36 2.62
C ASN A 84 -1.51 -18.35 3.19
N GLY A 85 -0.26 -17.92 3.33
CA GLY A 85 0.81 -18.72 3.95
C GLY A 85 0.82 -18.69 5.48
N THR A 86 0.21 -17.67 6.10
CA THR A 86 0.31 -17.41 7.54
C THR A 86 -0.93 -17.85 8.31
N TYR A 87 -2.12 -17.70 7.73
CA TYR A 87 -3.42 -17.94 8.37
C TYR A 87 -4.18 -19.08 7.68
N SER A 88 -5.13 -19.66 8.40
CA SER A 88 -5.89 -20.85 7.96
C SER A 88 -7.39 -20.56 7.86
N ASN A 89 -8.07 -21.28 6.97
CA ASN A 89 -9.53 -21.24 6.77
C ASN A 89 -10.06 -19.83 6.44
N MET A 90 -9.25 -19.01 5.77
CA MET A 90 -9.60 -17.66 5.34
C MET A 90 -10.45 -17.69 4.06
N ASP A 91 -11.35 -16.69 3.93
CA ASP A 91 -12.00 -16.34 2.66
C ASP A 91 -11.40 -15.02 2.17
N LEU A 92 -10.41 -15.09 1.28
CA LEU A 92 -9.59 -13.97 0.84
C LEU A 92 -10.10 -13.42 -0.49
N THR A 93 -10.24 -12.11 -0.58
CA THR A 93 -10.55 -11.42 -1.82
C THR A 93 -9.50 -10.35 -2.09
N GLY A 94 -8.78 -10.48 -3.21
CA GLY A 94 -7.93 -9.42 -3.76
C GLY A 94 -8.72 -8.59 -4.77
N LEU A 95 -8.76 -7.27 -4.57
CA LEU A 95 -9.41 -6.34 -5.51
C LEU A 95 -8.39 -5.37 -6.07
N ASN A 96 -8.38 -5.20 -7.37
CA ASN A 96 -7.57 -4.22 -8.07
C ASN A 96 -8.27 -3.66 -9.30
N ILE A 97 -7.83 -2.49 -9.77
CA ILE A 97 -8.39 -1.84 -10.96
C ILE A 97 -7.70 -2.29 -12.27
N ASP A 98 -6.52 -2.90 -12.17
CA ASP A 98 -5.72 -3.35 -13.32
C ASP A 98 -5.81 -4.88 -13.45
N ALA A 99 -6.53 -5.34 -14.48
CA ALA A 99 -6.71 -6.77 -14.79
C ALA A 99 -5.38 -7.50 -15.02
N ARG A 100 -4.35 -6.82 -15.52
CA ARG A 100 -3.03 -7.44 -15.78
C ARG A 100 -2.34 -7.82 -14.50
N GLN A 101 -2.46 -6.98 -13.46
CA GLN A 101 -1.92 -7.26 -12.12
C GLN A 101 -2.68 -8.41 -11.46
N LEU A 102 -4.02 -8.42 -11.58
CA LEU A 102 -4.84 -9.52 -11.06
C LEU A 102 -4.53 -10.86 -11.73
N ALA A 103 -4.37 -10.88 -13.05
CA ALA A 103 -3.97 -12.10 -13.77
C ALA A 103 -2.62 -12.65 -13.28
N ALA A 104 -1.65 -11.77 -13.02
CA ALA A 104 -0.36 -12.15 -12.45
C ALA A 104 -0.52 -12.69 -11.01
N ALA A 105 -1.34 -12.02 -10.17
CA ALA A 105 -1.62 -12.45 -8.81
C ALA A 105 -2.27 -13.84 -8.76
N GLU A 106 -3.26 -14.10 -9.61
CA GLU A 106 -3.95 -15.38 -9.71
C GLU A 106 -3.04 -16.52 -10.20
N ALA A 107 -2.16 -16.22 -11.17
CA ALA A 107 -1.20 -17.19 -11.67
C ALA A 107 -0.21 -17.66 -10.59
N GLN A 108 0.19 -16.76 -9.70
CA GLN A 108 1.23 -17.01 -8.69
C GLN A 108 0.69 -17.55 -7.36
N THR A 109 -0.53 -17.18 -6.98
CA THR A 109 -1.06 -17.49 -5.65
C THR A 109 -2.09 -18.60 -5.72
N LYS A 110 -1.75 -19.77 -5.16
CA LYS A 110 -2.66 -20.92 -5.05
C LYS A 110 -3.16 -21.04 -3.61
N PRO A 111 -4.45 -21.34 -3.39
CA PRO A 111 -4.99 -21.53 -2.05
C PRO A 111 -4.20 -22.57 -1.25
N ALA A 112 -3.88 -22.25 0.01
CA ALA A 112 -3.21 -23.13 0.97
C ALA A 112 -3.95 -23.06 2.32
N ASN A 113 -3.60 -23.91 3.27
CA ASN A 113 -4.10 -23.89 4.66
C ASN A 113 -5.63 -23.86 4.79
N GLY A 114 -6.36 -24.48 3.83
CA GLY A 114 -7.84 -24.44 3.81
C GLY A 114 -8.44 -23.12 3.38
N ASN A 115 -7.63 -22.18 2.91
CA ASN A 115 -8.07 -20.86 2.46
C ASN A 115 -8.76 -20.93 1.10
N LYS A 116 -9.65 -19.94 0.86
CA LYS A 116 -10.23 -19.64 -0.45
C LYS A 116 -9.69 -18.29 -0.90
N ILE A 117 -9.44 -18.16 -2.21
CA ILE A 117 -8.93 -16.91 -2.79
C ILE A 117 -9.77 -16.56 -4.01
N GLY A 118 -10.26 -15.32 -4.06
CA GLY A 118 -10.92 -14.75 -5.21
C GLY A 118 -10.25 -13.44 -5.65
N TRP A 119 -10.32 -13.14 -6.95
CA TRP A 119 -9.77 -11.93 -7.54
C TRP A 119 -10.87 -11.14 -8.23
N VAL A 120 -10.94 -9.83 -7.99
CA VAL A 120 -12.02 -8.98 -8.49
C VAL A 120 -11.46 -7.71 -9.11
N GLU A 121 -11.76 -7.47 -10.38
CA GLU A 121 -11.45 -6.22 -11.06
C GLU A 121 -12.53 -5.18 -10.76
N ALA A 122 -12.20 -4.16 -9.96
CA ALA A 122 -13.12 -3.06 -9.65
C ALA A 122 -12.39 -1.83 -9.10
N ASP A 123 -13.12 -0.69 -9.05
CA ASP A 123 -12.71 0.52 -8.36
C ASP A 123 -12.96 0.37 -6.84
N ALA A 124 -11.92 0.56 -6.04
CA ALA A 124 -12.04 0.53 -4.57
C ALA A 124 -12.96 1.63 -4.00
N CYS A 125 -13.26 2.67 -4.78
CA CYS A 125 -14.24 3.71 -4.45
C CYS A 125 -15.69 3.33 -4.83
N GLN A 126 -15.90 2.12 -5.37
CA GLN A 126 -17.21 1.56 -5.74
C GLN A 126 -17.13 0.04 -5.66
N LEU A 127 -17.10 -0.49 -4.44
CA LEU A 127 -16.89 -1.91 -4.17
C LEU A 127 -18.09 -2.75 -4.62
N PRO A 128 -17.91 -3.80 -5.47
CA PRO A 128 -19.00 -4.63 -5.99
C PRO A 128 -19.42 -5.73 -5.00
N PHE A 129 -19.47 -5.41 -3.72
CA PHE A 129 -19.82 -6.34 -2.66
C PHE A 129 -21.02 -5.83 -1.87
N GLU A 130 -21.76 -6.77 -1.27
CA GLU A 130 -22.87 -6.46 -0.40
C GLU A 130 -22.43 -5.79 0.92
N ASP A 131 -23.34 -5.10 1.57
CA ASP A 131 -23.13 -4.54 2.90
C ASP A 131 -22.79 -5.65 3.91
N ASN A 132 -21.89 -5.35 4.84
CA ASN A 132 -21.55 -6.26 5.93
C ASN A 132 -21.04 -7.64 5.47
N SER A 133 -20.28 -7.69 4.39
CA SER A 133 -19.78 -8.93 3.79
C SER A 133 -18.41 -9.36 4.28
N PHE A 134 -17.57 -8.45 4.82
CA PHE A 134 -16.20 -8.73 5.24
C PHE A 134 -15.96 -8.51 6.74
N ASP A 135 -15.16 -9.37 7.34
CA ASP A 135 -14.68 -9.20 8.72
C ASP A 135 -13.53 -8.18 8.77
N ARG A 136 -12.70 -8.15 7.72
CA ARG A 136 -11.51 -7.31 7.60
C ARG A 136 -11.38 -6.70 6.22
N VAL A 137 -10.90 -5.45 6.19
CA VAL A 137 -10.48 -4.78 4.96
C VAL A 137 -9.07 -4.26 5.18
N LEU A 138 -8.18 -4.52 4.22
CA LEU A 138 -6.84 -3.94 4.16
C LEU A 138 -6.72 -3.01 2.95
N ALA A 139 -5.89 -1.98 3.06
CA ALA A 139 -5.46 -1.13 1.96
C ALA A 139 -3.98 -0.76 2.17
N VAL A 140 -3.10 -1.54 1.53
CA VAL A 140 -1.65 -1.46 1.71
C VAL A 140 -1.03 -0.62 0.61
N GLU A 141 -0.53 0.57 0.95
CA GLU A 141 0.15 1.51 0.02
C GLU A 141 -0.60 1.79 -1.30
N CYS A 142 -1.91 1.81 -1.28
CA CYS A 142 -2.73 2.01 -2.47
C CYS A 142 -3.69 3.21 -2.39
N ILE A 143 -4.11 3.60 -1.20
CA ILE A 143 -5.18 4.59 -1.00
C ILE A 143 -4.83 5.98 -1.57
N PHE A 144 -3.56 6.32 -1.72
CA PHE A 144 -3.14 7.57 -2.35
C PHE A 144 -3.32 7.58 -3.88
N HIS A 145 -3.55 6.42 -4.48
CA HIS A 145 -3.90 6.27 -5.89
C HIS A 145 -5.41 6.33 -6.14
N PHE A 146 -6.20 6.12 -5.11
CA PHE A 146 -7.65 6.13 -5.26
C PHE A 146 -8.19 7.53 -5.58
N PRO A 147 -9.22 7.64 -6.42
CA PRO A 147 -9.84 8.92 -6.77
C PRO A 147 -10.27 9.74 -5.53
N SER A 148 -10.74 9.05 -4.49
CA SER A 148 -11.17 9.69 -3.24
C SER A 148 -10.98 8.77 -2.04
N ARG A 149 -10.15 9.19 -1.09
CA ARG A 149 -10.01 8.51 0.20
C ARG A 149 -11.33 8.46 0.98
N GLU A 150 -12.15 9.51 0.88
CA GLU A 150 -13.44 9.57 1.57
C GLU A 150 -14.41 8.55 1.02
N LYS A 151 -14.51 8.42 -0.31
CA LYS A 151 -15.36 7.41 -0.95
C LYS A 151 -14.90 6.00 -0.59
N PHE A 152 -13.59 5.74 -0.65
CA PHE A 152 -13.06 4.44 -0.23
C PHE A 152 -13.38 4.12 1.23
N LEU A 153 -13.20 5.06 2.16
CA LEU A 153 -13.53 4.83 3.57
C LEU A 153 -15.04 4.57 3.78
N ALA A 154 -15.91 5.23 3.01
CA ALA A 154 -17.34 4.97 3.05
C ALA A 154 -17.69 3.56 2.52
N GLU A 155 -17.09 3.15 1.41
CA GLU A 155 -17.27 1.81 0.86
C GLU A 155 -16.69 0.72 1.78
N ALA A 156 -15.49 0.93 2.33
CA ALA A 156 -14.92 0.01 3.30
C ALA A 156 -15.80 -0.13 4.55
N ALA A 157 -16.37 0.97 5.04
CA ALA A 157 -17.32 0.95 6.14
C ALA A 157 -18.62 0.19 5.78
N ARG A 158 -19.12 0.36 4.56
CA ARG A 158 -20.32 -0.31 4.08
C ARG A 158 -20.12 -1.83 4.03
N VAL A 159 -19.04 -2.29 3.42
CA VAL A 159 -18.78 -3.73 3.24
C VAL A 159 -18.27 -4.43 4.51
N LEU A 160 -17.70 -3.69 5.48
CA LEU A 160 -17.33 -4.27 6.77
C LEU A 160 -18.55 -4.68 7.58
N LYS A 161 -18.50 -5.84 8.21
CA LYS A 161 -19.46 -6.26 9.23
C LYS A 161 -19.37 -5.36 10.47
N PRO A 162 -20.45 -5.19 11.25
CA PRO A 162 -20.35 -4.63 12.60
C PRO A 162 -19.27 -5.37 13.41
N GLY A 163 -18.42 -4.64 14.13
CA GLY A 163 -17.26 -5.21 14.82
C GLY A 163 -16.03 -5.46 13.92
N GLY A 164 -16.13 -5.20 12.61
CA GLY A 164 -15.05 -5.37 11.65
C GLY A 164 -13.97 -4.29 11.75
N TYR A 165 -12.80 -4.58 11.18
CA TYR A 165 -11.64 -3.66 11.18
C TYR A 165 -11.15 -3.35 9.77
N LEU A 166 -10.77 -2.08 9.57
CA LEU A 166 -10.03 -1.61 8.39
C LEU A 166 -8.63 -1.19 8.83
N ALA A 167 -7.60 -1.70 8.15
CA ALA A 167 -6.23 -1.18 8.27
C ALA A 167 -5.77 -0.54 6.96
N VAL A 168 -5.20 0.66 7.07
CA VAL A 168 -4.75 1.45 5.92
C VAL A 168 -3.34 1.94 6.18
N SER A 169 -2.44 1.80 5.20
CA SER A 169 -1.17 2.51 5.19
C SER A 169 -1.16 3.62 4.15
N ASP A 170 -0.61 4.79 4.51
CA ASP A 170 -0.56 5.94 3.60
C ASP A 170 0.60 6.88 3.90
N PHE A 171 1.07 7.56 2.85
CA PHE A 171 1.95 8.70 2.94
C PHE A 171 1.15 9.97 3.17
N VAL A 172 1.37 10.60 4.31
CA VAL A 172 0.56 11.75 4.73
C VAL A 172 1.44 12.97 4.97
N PRO A 173 1.19 14.10 4.30
CA PRO A 173 1.89 15.35 4.56
C PRO A 173 1.56 15.89 5.95
N THR A 174 2.58 16.39 6.67
CA THR A 174 2.43 16.88 8.06
C THR A 174 1.93 18.30 8.18
N LEU A 175 2.09 19.09 7.14
CA LEU A 175 1.77 20.53 7.17
C LEU A 175 0.73 20.85 6.10
N MET A 176 -0.21 21.72 6.45
CA MET A 176 -1.01 22.49 5.49
C MET A 176 -0.13 23.30 4.51
N PHE A 177 1.18 23.22 4.70
CA PHE A 177 2.25 23.78 3.91
C PHE A 177 2.24 23.31 2.44
N PHE A 178 1.72 22.12 2.18
CA PHE A 178 1.76 21.52 0.86
C PHE A 178 0.74 22.08 -0.16
N GLY A 179 -0.27 22.80 0.28
CA GLY A 179 -1.33 23.23 -0.62
C GLY A 179 -0.93 24.23 -1.70
N LYS A 180 -0.04 25.19 -1.39
CA LYS A 180 0.26 26.33 -2.29
C LYS A 180 1.68 26.93 -2.14
N THR A 181 2.63 26.26 -1.50
CA THR A 181 3.98 26.81 -1.40
C THR A 181 4.74 26.63 -2.71
N PRO A 182 5.58 27.59 -3.12
CA PRO A 182 6.39 27.47 -4.35
C PRO A 182 7.27 26.21 -4.36
N ILE A 183 7.82 25.84 -3.21
CA ILE A 183 8.66 24.64 -3.05
C ILE A 183 7.84 23.38 -3.33
N TRP A 184 6.64 23.26 -2.77
CA TRP A 184 5.78 22.09 -3.03
C TRP A 184 5.33 22.02 -4.48
N MET A 185 4.95 23.14 -5.06
CA MET A 185 4.58 23.22 -6.48
C MET A 185 5.73 22.77 -7.39
N ALA A 186 6.98 23.05 -7.03
CA ALA A 186 8.16 22.63 -7.78
C ALA A 186 8.50 21.13 -7.58
N ILE A 187 8.28 20.57 -6.37
CA ILE A 187 8.67 19.19 -6.02
C ILE A 187 7.58 18.18 -6.40
N ARG A 188 6.31 18.53 -6.20
CA ARG A 188 5.16 17.65 -6.41
C ARG A 188 5.15 16.96 -7.79
N PRO A 189 5.36 17.64 -8.91
CA PRO A 189 5.38 16.98 -10.23
C PRO A 189 6.48 15.94 -10.36
N ARG A 190 7.64 16.16 -9.71
CA ARG A 190 8.77 15.23 -9.73
C ARG A 190 8.47 13.95 -8.97
N ILE A 191 7.79 14.06 -7.82
CA ILE A 191 7.33 12.90 -7.06
C ILE A 191 6.20 12.19 -7.81
N ALA A 192 5.24 12.95 -8.34
CA ALA A 192 4.10 12.40 -9.07
C ALA A 192 4.51 11.62 -10.33
N LYS A 193 5.57 12.05 -11.00
CA LYS A 193 6.12 11.33 -12.15
C LYS A 193 6.69 9.96 -11.76
N SER A 194 7.18 9.81 -10.52
CA SER A 194 7.79 8.56 -10.03
C SER A 194 6.78 7.63 -9.37
N TYR A 195 5.92 8.17 -8.52
CA TYR A 195 5.07 7.39 -7.60
C TYR A 195 3.57 7.71 -7.72
N GLY A 196 3.18 8.48 -8.74
CA GLY A 196 1.80 8.98 -8.82
C GLY A 196 1.53 10.13 -7.85
N THR A 197 0.31 10.61 -7.84
CA THR A 197 -0.09 11.77 -7.02
C THR A 197 -0.23 11.37 -5.56
N LEU A 198 0.65 11.86 -4.70
CA LEU A 198 0.39 11.88 -3.26
C LEU A 198 -0.77 12.87 -3.01
N GLY A 199 -1.93 12.36 -2.66
CA GLY A 199 -3.11 13.21 -2.45
C GLY A 199 -2.91 14.23 -1.32
N ASN A 200 -3.65 15.33 -1.38
CA ASN A 200 -3.58 16.43 -0.42
C ASN A 200 -4.45 16.17 0.83
N VAL A 201 -4.27 15.05 1.52
CA VAL A 201 -5.00 14.79 2.75
C VAL A 201 -4.13 15.13 3.96
N PRO A 202 -4.50 16.16 4.77
CA PRO A 202 -3.75 16.49 5.96
C PRO A 202 -3.89 15.41 7.03
N LEU A 203 -2.89 15.29 7.91
CA LEU A 203 -2.86 14.32 9.02
C LEU A 203 -4.15 14.23 9.86
N ARG A 204 -4.82 15.36 10.04
CA ARG A 204 -6.08 15.43 10.81
C ARG A 204 -7.28 14.93 10.00
N GLY A 205 -7.16 14.84 8.67
CA GLY A 205 -8.25 14.43 7.78
C GLY A 205 -8.73 13.01 8.02
N TYR A 206 -7.83 12.07 8.29
CA TYR A 206 -8.17 10.66 8.47
C TYR A 206 -9.18 10.41 9.59
N LYS A 207 -9.03 11.08 10.76
CA LYS A 207 -10.01 10.93 11.86
C LYS A 207 -11.40 11.43 11.45
N SER A 208 -11.48 12.57 10.80
CA SER A 208 -12.77 13.15 10.38
C SER A 208 -13.41 12.39 9.22
N MET A 209 -12.61 11.91 8.26
CA MET A 209 -13.10 11.07 7.16
C MET A 209 -13.68 9.75 7.67
N GLY A 210 -12.95 9.05 8.55
CA GLY A 210 -13.45 7.81 9.19
C GLY A 210 -14.76 8.05 9.93
N LYS A 211 -14.85 9.12 10.75
CA LYS A 211 -16.09 9.46 11.47
C LYS A 211 -17.28 9.71 10.53
N ARG A 212 -17.06 10.41 9.39
CA ARG A 212 -18.12 10.62 8.39
C ARG A 212 -18.55 9.34 7.71
N ALA A 213 -17.63 8.37 7.57
CA ALA A 213 -17.93 7.05 7.04
C ALA A 213 -18.57 6.09 8.07
N GLY A 214 -18.79 6.52 9.30
CA GLY A 214 -19.32 5.64 10.36
C GLY A 214 -18.26 4.75 11.02
N LEU A 215 -16.98 5.05 10.83
CA LEU A 215 -15.85 4.32 11.41
C LEU A 215 -15.24 5.07 12.59
N GLU A 216 -14.84 4.33 13.61
CA GLU A 216 -14.06 4.84 14.73
C GLU A 216 -12.58 4.62 14.50
N LEU A 217 -11.77 5.67 14.65
CA LEU A 217 -10.32 5.55 14.60
C LEU A 217 -9.81 4.91 15.89
N ALA A 218 -9.56 3.60 15.86
CA ALA A 218 -9.09 2.82 17.00
C ALA A 218 -7.60 3.05 17.29
N ALA A 219 -6.76 3.17 16.25
CA ALA A 219 -5.33 3.43 16.40
C ALA A 219 -4.77 4.21 15.22
N LYS A 220 -3.65 4.91 15.47
CA LYS A 220 -2.80 5.51 14.44
C LYS A 220 -1.34 5.33 14.83
N ARG A 221 -0.54 4.78 13.94
CA ARG A 221 0.89 4.56 14.17
C ARG A 221 1.70 5.34 13.14
N ASN A 222 2.73 6.04 13.57
CA ASN A 222 3.69 6.68 12.65
C ASN A 222 4.90 5.75 12.53
N ILE A 223 5.06 5.14 11.38
CA ILE A 223 6.14 4.19 11.09
C ILE A 223 7.22 4.78 10.17
N ARG A 224 7.19 6.10 9.96
CA ARG A 224 8.13 6.81 9.08
C ARG A 224 9.59 6.47 9.34
N LYS A 225 10.01 6.41 10.62
CA LYS A 225 11.41 6.09 10.96
C LYS A 225 11.76 4.67 10.53
N ASN A 226 10.81 3.75 10.70
CA ASN A 226 10.97 2.34 10.38
C ASN A 226 11.07 2.05 8.87
N THR A 227 10.59 2.97 8.03
CA THR A 227 10.63 2.83 6.57
C THR A 227 11.79 3.57 5.91
N LEU A 228 12.58 4.36 6.65
CA LEU A 228 13.69 5.14 6.08
C LEU A 228 14.76 4.30 5.36
N PRO A 229 15.10 3.07 5.77
CA PRO A 229 16.08 2.26 5.05
C PRO A 229 15.64 1.86 3.63
N THR A 230 14.36 1.90 3.30
CA THR A 230 13.86 1.71 1.94
C THR A 230 14.53 2.65 0.94
N TYR A 231 14.72 3.92 1.29
CA TYR A 231 15.22 4.92 0.35
C TYR A 231 16.66 4.68 -0.14
N PRO A 232 17.66 4.41 0.71
CA PRO A 232 19.00 4.09 0.23
C PRO A 232 19.03 2.81 -0.61
N PHE A 233 18.21 1.80 -0.25
CA PHE A 233 18.07 0.58 -1.04
C PHE A 233 17.54 0.88 -2.44
N LEU A 234 16.39 1.56 -2.55
CA LEU A 234 15.80 1.92 -3.84
C LEU A 234 16.71 2.81 -4.69
N LEU A 235 17.42 3.77 -4.06
CA LEU A 235 18.36 4.61 -4.79
C LEU A 235 19.56 3.84 -5.36
N LYS A 236 20.00 2.78 -4.69
CA LYS A 236 21.01 1.85 -5.21
C LYS A 236 20.42 1.04 -6.35
N PHE A 237 19.28 0.40 -6.11
CA PHE A 237 18.57 -0.45 -7.05
C PHE A 237 18.28 0.27 -8.39
N PHE A 238 17.66 1.45 -8.36
CA PHE A 238 17.37 2.23 -9.57
C PHE A 238 18.60 2.76 -10.32
N ARG A 239 19.78 2.75 -9.75
CA ARG A 239 21.02 3.07 -10.49
C ARG A 239 21.55 1.87 -11.27
N GLU A 240 21.22 0.68 -10.84
CA GLU A 240 21.72 -0.58 -11.38
C GLU A 240 20.72 -1.21 -12.36
N GLN A 241 19.44 -0.82 -12.31
CA GLN A 241 18.34 -1.47 -13.05
C GLN A 241 17.47 -0.47 -13.83
N GLY A 242 16.94 -0.91 -14.97
CA GLY A 242 16.00 -0.17 -15.80
C GLY A 242 16.64 0.71 -16.88
N SER A 243 15.82 1.30 -17.75
CA SER A 243 16.27 2.24 -18.78
C SER A 243 16.78 3.56 -18.17
N ALA A 244 17.66 4.26 -18.87
CA ALA A 244 18.26 5.52 -18.40
C ALA A 244 17.22 6.58 -17.99
N ASP A 245 16.11 6.68 -18.71
CA ASP A 245 15.04 7.65 -18.41
C ASP A 245 14.20 7.23 -17.20
N ALA A 246 13.89 5.93 -17.08
CA ALA A 246 13.21 5.37 -15.92
C ALA A 246 14.07 5.55 -14.66
N GLN A 247 15.37 5.21 -14.73
CA GLN A 247 16.33 5.42 -13.65
C GLN A 247 16.34 6.87 -13.18
N LYS A 248 16.51 7.83 -14.10
CA LYS A 248 16.52 9.27 -13.79
C LYS A 248 15.26 9.71 -13.07
N THR A 249 14.11 9.28 -13.57
CA THR A 249 12.80 9.62 -13.01
C THR A 249 12.67 9.06 -11.59
N MET A 250 12.89 7.76 -11.39
CA MET A 250 12.77 7.10 -10.10
C MET A 250 13.76 7.61 -9.06
N ILE A 251 15.02 7.86 -9.47
CA ILE A 251 16.05 8.42 -8.58
C ILE A 251 15.65 9.82 -8.08
N VAL A 252 15.13 10.69 -8.96
CA VAL A 252 14.73 12.05 -8.57
C VAL A 252 13.56 12.01 -7.58
N GLY A 253 12.51 11.25 -7.87
CA GLY A 253 11.35 11.13 -6.97
C GLY A 253 11.75 10.53 -5.61
N THR A 254 12.54 9.45 -5.63
CA THR A 254 13.02 8.77 -4.41
C THR A 254 13.88 9.68 -3.54
N ARG A 255 14.74 10.52 -4.14
CA ARG A 255 15.54 11.52 -3.40
C ARG A 255 14.66 12.54 -2.69
N TRP A 256 13.62 13.05 -3.36
CA TRP A 256 12.68 13.98 -2.75
C TRP A 256 11.86 13.32 -1.64
N MET A 257 11.33 12.12 -1.86
CA MET A 257 10.62 11.37 -0.82
C MET A 257 11.51 11.10 0.39
N LYS A 258 12.77 10.68 0.18
CA LYS A 258 13.76 10.49 1.25
C LYS A 258 13.96 11.76 2.08
N TRP A 259 14.19 12.90 1.41
CA TRP A 259 14.45 14.18 2.07
C TRP A 259 13.23 14.64 2.87
N LEU A 260 12.05 14.64 2.27
CA LEU A 260 10.80 15.00 2.93
C LEU A 260 10.48 14.07 4.11
N SER A 261 10.70 12.77 3.95
CA SER A 261 10.51 11.80 5.03
C SER A 261 11.52 12.00 6.16
N LYS A 262 12.82 12.21 5.87
CA LYS A 262 13.82 12.49 6.89
C LYS A 262 13.47 13.71 7.72
N LEU A 263 13.00 14.78 7.12
CA LEU A 263 12.56 16.00 7.79
C LEU A 263 11.19 15.85 8.49
N GLY A 264 10.49 14.73 8.31
CA GLY A 264 9.16 14.53 8.85
C GLY A 264 8.06 15.33 8.15
N LEU A 265 8.34 15.89 6.98
CA LEU A 265 7.38 16.64 6.17
C LEU A 265 6.38 15.75 5.46
N ILE A 266 6.78 14.50 5.14
CA ILE A 266 5.91 13.39 4.78
C ILE A 266 6.07 12.32 5.85
N GLN A 267 4.95 11.82 6.36
CA GLN A 267 4.91 10.72 7.31
C GLN A 267 4.33 9.49 6.64
N TYR A 268 4.88 8.34 6.99
CA TYR A 268 4.26 7.05 6.68
C TYR A 268 3.44 6.62 7.90
N ARG A 269 2.15 6.42 7.70
CA ARG A 269 1.22 6.11 8.78
C ARG A 269 0.40 4.87 8.50
N VAL A 270 0.15 4.12 9.58
CA VAL A 270 -0.86 3.07 9.62
C VAL A 270 -2.03 3.56 10.46
N TYR A 271 -3.23 3.46 9.91
CA TYR A 271 -4.49 3.77 10.56
C TYR A 271 -5.30 2.51 10.73
N THR A 272 -5.81 2.29 11.94
CA THR A 272 -6.75 1.22 12.25
C THR A 272 -8.10 1.84 12.54
N TYR A 273 -9.12 1.41 11.81
CA TYR A 273 -10.50 1.77 12.08
C TYR A 273 -11.30 0.55 12.52
N HIS A 274 -12.29 0.79 13.30
CA HIS A 274 -13.27 -0.18 13.77
C HIS A 274 -14.66 0.27 13.33
N LYS A 275 -15.47 -0.63 12.79
CA LYS A 275 -16.90 -0.39 12.56
C LYS A 275 -17.65 -0.75 13.84
N PRO A 276 -18.33 0.20 14.52
CA PRO A 276 -19.14 -0.11 15.70
C PRO A 276 -20.18 -1.20 15.41
N ALA A 277 -20.60 -1.88 16.49
CA ALA A 277 -21.64 -2.92 16.44
C ALA A 277 -23.03 -2.31 16.19
#